data_81c5398508e5ab895bc29b6c469f0563
#
_entry.id   81c5398508e5ab895bc29b6c469f0563
#
_cell.length_a   1.000
_cell.length_b   1.000
_cell.length_c   1.000
_cell.angle_alpha   90.00
_cell.angle_beta   90.00
_cell.angle_gamma   90.00
#
_symmetry.space_group_name_H-M   'P 1'
#
loop_
_entity.id
_entity.type
_entity.pdbx_description
1 polymer ?
#
loop_
_entity_poly.entity_id
_entity_poly.type
_entity_poly.pdbx_seq_one_letter_code
_entity_poly.pdbx_strand_id
1 'polypeptide(L)'
;VEIARERHPRVQRVVTPHDGPTSKADCLNWVVQAIKAYEEDNDIRFEALVMHDAEDVVHPLELKLFNHLIPRFDFVQLPVYPLEMPWYHLTAGHYMDEFAENHGKDLVVREGMISQVPCAGVAAAFSRRAIDEVAAQSNNLVFDTGSVTEDYEFTFRLYRLGITRQIFVRFGIERPVMRRPLPFMKPREVRRLEYVATREFFPTSFRAAVRQKGRWIVGIVFQGWQNLGWRGTPAVRYVLMRDRKTLLTSATILLSYVIAVNIIVMWLIETLFPWIIRFPALVESGSLLAWLLVLNGAFLTNRLLQRMFFCWEVYGTVPALMTFPRQVWGNVVNFFSVMRALRLFIQYLRTGRIIAWDKTAHVFPSVGQLRSYHRRIGDLLLERRLLTMAQLDEALARQRESGQLLGDLLLDSGAVPEDQLYETLARQLGLPLRHLDPLAVPAEALALLPHHLARVHSVFPLGITPDGSLELACCRPLGNEERERLAEAAGRPLQICLVPRSDIAFALRRARDGDLGKPRRQPLGQLLLRDGLLSEEQLTRALRLQRRAYLPLGQILLRRGLLTRAELDEAILLCTAETDRWLGEFLVERGAITRAQLDEALAEQLSRTRRI
;
A
#
# COMPACT_ATOMS: atom_id res chain seq x y z
N VAL A 1 4.71 -1.12 18.84
CA VAL A 1 3.39 -1.65 19.24
C VAL A 1 2.70 -0.69 20.17
N GLU A 2 3.37 -0.14 21.22
CA GLU A 2 2.75 0.79 22.20
C GLU A 2 2.10 2.00 21.53
N ILE A 3 2.83 2.73 20.67
CA ILE A 3 2.30 3.89 19.92
C ILE A 3 1.10 3.51 19.05
N ALA A 4 1.11 2.31 18.45
CA ALA A 4 -0.02 1.83 17.66
C ALA A 4 -1.23 1.50 18.54
N ARG A 5 -1.01 0.94 19.73
CA ARG A 5 -2.06 0.64 20.71
C ARG A 5 -2.74 1.91 21.24
N GLU A 6 -1.96 2.95 21.53
CA GLU A 6 -2.50 4.25 21.97
C GLU A 6 -3.42 4.88 20.91
N ARG A 7 -3.05 4.73 19.63
CA ARG A 7 -3.83 5.29 18.51
C ARG A 7 -5.02 4.41 18.09
N HIS A 8 -4.91 3.11 18.32
CA HIS A 8 -5.89 2.12 17.85
C HIS A 8 -6.26 1.15 18.98
N PRO A 9 -7.37 1.37 19.70
CA PRO A 9 -7.77 0.55 20.85
C PRO A 9 -7.94 -0.95 20.56
N ARG A 10 -8.13 -1.32 19.29
CA ARG A 10 -8.25 -2.72 18.85
C ARG A 10 -6.90 -3.43 18.68
N VAL A 11 -5.79 -2.69 18.74
CA VAL A 11 -4.46 -3.29 18.68
C VAL A 11 -4.11 -3.84 20.06
N GLN A 12 -3.90 -5.16 20.15
CA GLN A 12 -3.47 -5.85 21.36
C GLN A 12 -1.99 -6.22 21.25
N ARG A 13 -1.31 -6.25 22.40
CA ARG A 13 0.08 -6.68 22.50
C ARG A 13 0.14 -7.99 23.26
N VAL A 14 0.73 -9.01 22.65
CA VAL A 14 1.05 -10.26 23.32
C VAL A 14 2.51 -10.26 23.68
N VAL A 15 2.82 -10.54 24.94
CA VAL A 15 4.19 -10.68 25.47
C VAL A 15 4.42 -12.15 25.76
N THR A 16 5.51 -12.71 25.23
CA THR A 16 5.92 -14.08 25.58
C THR A 16 6.34 -14.14 27.03
N PRO A 17 6.04 -15.24 27.77
CA PRO A 17 6.32 -15.34 29.20
C PRO A 17 7.80 -15.56 29.52
N HIS A 18 8.65 -15.74 28.54
CA HIS A 18 10.07 -15.96 28.70
C HIS A 18 10.90 -15.02 27.82
N ASP A 19 12.10 -14.74 28.24
CA ASP A 19 13.08 -13.96 27.49
C ASP A 19 13.64 -14.78 26.31
N GLY A 20 14.17 -14.07 25.29
CA GLY A 20 14.81 -14.73 24.14
C GLY A 20 16.05 -15.55 24.50
N PRO A 21 16.52 -16.36 23.57
CA PRO A 21 16.13 -16.37 22.15
C PRO A 21 14.83 -17.13 21.88
N THR A 22 13.92 -16.52 21.10
CA THR A 22 12.66 -17.13 20.65
C THR A 22 12.67 -17.36 19.14
N SER A 23 11.72 -18.16 18.63
CA SER A 23 11.44 -18.29 17.20
C SER A 23 10.15 -17.57 16.83
N LYS A 24 9.93 -17.29 15.52
CA LYS A 24 8.65 -16.75 15.02
C LYS A 24 7.51 -17.69 15.38
N ALA A 25 7.72 -19.00 15.22
CA ALA A 25 6.73 -20.03 15.57
C ALA A 25 6.32 -19.97 17.04
N ASP A 26 7.27 -19.79 17.95
CA ASP A 26 6.99 -19.66 19.37
C ASP A 26 6.14 -18.43 19.67
N CYS A 27 6.53 -17.26 19.16
CA CYS A 27 5.73 -16.05 19.29
C CYS A 27 4.30 -16.21 18.70
N LEU A 28 4.16 -16.85 17.54
CA LEU A 28 2.86 -17.10 16.92
C LEU A 28 1.99 -18.04 17.75
N ASN A 29 2.56 -19.08 18.37
CA ASN A 29 1.82 -19.95 19.27
C ASN A 29 1.27 -19.18 20.47
N TRP A 30 2.05 -18.29 21.07
CA TRP A 30 1.58 -17.41 22.15
C TRP A 30 0.49 -16.45 21.69
N VAL A 31 0.58 -15.92 20.47
CA VAL A 31 -0.48 -15.09 19.87
C VAL A 31 -1.77 -15.89 19.72
N VAL A 32 -1.70 -17.15 19.23
CA VAL A 32 -2.89 -18.02 19.11
C VAL A 32 -3.53 -18.27 20.46
N GLN A 33 -2.74 -18.53 21.52
CA GLN A 33 -3.29 -18.72 22.88
C GLN A 33 -3.93 -17.43 23.39
N ALA A 34 -3.30 -16.29 23.17
CA ALA A 34 -3.84 -14.99 23.58
C ALA A 34 -5.15 -14.66 22.84
N ILE A 35 -5.27 -15.05 21.56
CA ILE A 35 -6.52 -14.90 20.80
C ILE A 35 -7.62 -15.77 21.41
N LYS A 36 -7.32 -17.02 21.77
CA LYS A 36 -8.30 -17.92 22.42
C LYS A 36 -8.78 -17.36 23.77
N ALA A 37 -7.86 -16.88 24.60
CA ALA A 37 -8.22 -16.25 25.88
C ALA A 37 -9.09 -14.99 25.66
N TYR A 38 -8.73 -14.15 24.69
CA TYR A 38 -9.52 -12.97 24.36
C TYR A 38 -10.95 -13.32 23.88
N GLU A 39 -11.09 -14.40 23.12
CA GLU A 39 -12.39 -14.89 22.67
C GLU A 39 -13.26 -15.33 23.84
N GLU A 40 -12.68 -16.08 24.78
CA GLU A 40 -13.35 -16.52 26.01
C GLU A 40 -13.77 -15.35 26.90
N ASP A 41 -12.89 -14.37 27.10
CA ASP A 41 -13.15 -13.18 27.93
C ASP A 41 -14.25 -12.28 27.35
N ASN A 42 -14.45 -12.28 26.01
CA ASN A 42 -15.38 -11.37 25.34
C ASN A 42 -16.59 -12.08 24.73
N ASP A 43 -16.74 -13.40 24.92
CA ASP A 43 -17.80 -14.24 24.34
C ASP A 43 -17.93 -14.06 22.82
N ILE A 44 -16.78 -14.07 22.13
CA ILE A 44 -16.69 -13.96 20.67
C ILE A 44 -15.86 -15.09 20.10
N ARG A 45 -15.98 -15.33 18.79
CA ARG A 45 -15.12 -16.27 18.07
C ARG A 45 -14.70 -15.67 16.74
N PHE A 46 -13.39 -15.66 16.49
CA PHE A 46 -12.86 -15.25 15.20
C PHE A 46 -12.96 -16.38 14.17
N GLU A 47 -13.51 -16.11 13.01
CA GLU A 47 -13.66 -17.08 11.93
C GLU A 47 -12.36 -17.34 11.17
N ALA A 48 -11.43 -16.39 11.21
CA ALA A 48 -10.16 -16.46 10.51
C ALA A 48 -9.03 -15.78 11.28
N LEU A 49 -7.83 -16.35 11.14
CA LEU A 49 -6.57 -15.72 11.55
C LEU A 49 -5.80 -15.31 10.29
N VAL A 50 -5.36 -14.05 10.24
CA VAL A 50 -4.57 -13.51 9.13
C VAL A 50 -3.15 -13.23 9.62
N MET A 51 -2.16 -13.67 8.85
CA MET A 51 -0.74 -13.53 9.19
C MET A 51 -0.06 -12.50 8.32
N HIS A 52 0.59 -11.55 8.98
CA HIS A 52 1.45 -10.52 8.38
C HIS A 52 2.70 -10.28 9.23
N ASP A 53 3.75 -9.79 8.58
CA ASP A 53 4.92 -9.23 9.25
C ASP A 53 4.73 -7.72 9.47
N ALA A 54 5.48 -7.14 10.41
CA ALA A 54 5.27 -5.74 10.82
C ALA A 54 5.61 -4.71 9.72
N GLU A 55 6.43 -5.09 8.75
CA GLU A 55 6.86 -4.30 7.60
C GLU A 55 5.98 -4.42 6.36
N ASP A 56 4.96 -5.27 6.40
CA ASP A 56 4.08 -5.53 5.27
C ASP A 56 3.24 -4.32 4.88
N VAL A 57 3.19 -4.05 3.60
CA VAL A 57 2.24 -3.13 2.98
C VAL A 57 1.04 -3.94 2.51
N VAL A 58 0.00 -3.95 3.32
CA VAL A 58 -1.22 -4.71 3.10
C VAL A 58 -2.11 -4.00 2.07
N HIS A 59 -2.58 -4.75 1.08
CA HIS A 59 -3.51 -4.18 0.08
C HIS A 59 -4.86 -3.86 0.73
N PRO A 60 -5.47 -2.69 0.45
CA PRO A 60 -6.72 -2.26 1.08
C PRO A 60 -7.91 -3.22 0.94
N LEU A 61 -7.96 -4.05 -0.11
CA LEU A 61 -9.00 -5.04 -0.33
C LEU A 61 -8.68 -6.43 0.21
N GLU A 62 -7.50 -6.62 0.78
CA GLU A 62 -7.01 -7.93 1.21
C GLU A 62 -7.93 -8.57 2.25
N LEU A 63 -8.22 -7.86 3.34
CA LEU A 63 -9.10 -8.38 4.39
C LEU A 63 -10.53 -8.69 3.90
N LYS A 64 -11.03 -7.93 2.91
CA LYS A 64 -12.33 -8.22 2.30
C LYS A 64 -12.30 -9.48 1.46
N LEU A 65 -11.20 -9.68 0.73
CA LEU A 65 -11.01 -10.88 -0.08
C LEU A 65 -10.90 -12.11 0.82
N PHE A 66 -10.14 -12.05 1.91
CA PHE A 66 -10.09 -13.10 2.91
C PHE A 66 -11.46 -13.39 3.52
N ASN A 67 -12.18 -12.37 3.96
CA ASN A 67 -13.53 -12.53 4.53
C ASN A 67 -14.52 -13.20 3.55
N HIS A 68 -14.36 -12.97 2.25
CA HIS A 68 -15.16 -13.61 1.21
C HIS A 68 -14.80 -15.09 0.98
N LEU A 69 -13.52 -15.44 1.12
CA LEU A 69 -12.98 -16.75 0.74
C LEU A 69 -12.95 -17.77 1.90
N ILE A 70 -12.64 -17.32 3.12
CA ILE A 70 -12.49 -18.20 4.29
C ILE A 70 -13.71 -19.09 4.56
N PRO A 71 -14.98 -18.69 4.34
CA PRO A 71 -16.11 -19.61 4.50
C PRO A 71 -16.06 -20.85 3.58
N ARG A 72 -15.30 -20.78 2.48
CA ARG A 72 -15.17 -21.86 1.48
C ARG A 72 -13.85 -22.59 1.55
N PHE A 73 -12.79 -21.91 2.02
CA PHE A 73 -11.43 -22.43 2.05
C PHE A 73 -10.88 -22.40 3.47
N ASP A 74 -10.03 -23.35 3.79
CA ASP A 74 -9.39 -23.46 5.09
C ASP A 74 -8.06 -22.69 5.14
N PHE A 75 -7.45 -22.50 3.97
CA PHE A 75 -6.24 -21.69 3.80
C PHE A 75 -6.33 -20.89 2.50
N VAL A 76 -6.02 -19.61 2.61
CA VAL A 76 -5.99 -18.68 1.48
C VAL A 76 -4.65 -17.96 1.49
N GLN A 77 -3.88 -18.09 0.41
CA GLN A 77 -2.64 -17.35 0.18
C GLN A 77 -2.87 -16.33 -0.93
N LEU A 78 -2.55 -15.07 -0.68
CA LEU A 78 -2.46 -14.03 -1.71
C LEU A 78 -1.02 -13.85 -2.18
N PRO A 79 -0.79 -13.21 -3.33
CA PRO A 79 0.55 -12.96 -3.81
C PRO A 79 1.35 -12.05 -2.87
N VAL A 80 2.63 -12.34 -2.77
CA VAL A 80 3.61 -11.45 -2.14
C VAL A 80 4.52 -10.92 -3.24
N TYR A 81 4.58 -9.61 -3.39
CA TYR A 81 5.43 -8.98 -4.39
C TYR A 81 6.39 -7.99 -3.74
N PRO A 82 7.70 -8.08 -4.01
CA PRO A 82 8.63 -7.04 -3.59
C PRO A 82 8.18 -5.64 -4.01
N LEU A 83 8.39 -4.66 -3.13
CA LEU A 83 8.26 -3.25 -3.51
C LEU A 83 9.25 -2.92 -4.62
N GLU A 84 8.80 -2.12 -5.59
CA GLU A 84 9.60 -1.79 -6.76
C GLU A 84 10.86 -1.01 -6.36
N MET A 85 12.00 -1.53 -6.79
CA MET A 85 13.32 -0.92 -6.57
C MET A 85 13.90 -0.39 -7.88
N PRO A 86 14.76 0.64 -7.83
CA PRO A 86 15.46 1.13 -9.00
C PRO A 86 16.20 0.01 -9.75
N TRP A 87 16.26 0.12 -11.07
CA TRP A 87 16.80 -0.92 -11.96
C TRP A 87 18.23 -1.37 -11.63
N TYR A 88 19.04 -0.50 -11.03
CA TYR A 88 20.44 -0.78 -10.65
C TYR A 88 20.58 -1.61 -9.35
N HIS A 89 19.52 -1.81 -8.58
CA HIS A 89 19.53 -2.69 -7.42
C HIS A 89 19.35 -4.16 -7.84
N LEU A 90 20.43 -4.78 -8.34
CA LEU A 90 20.39 -6.16 -8.87
C LEU A 90 19.90 -7.18 -7.86
N THR A 91 20.31 -7.07 -6.58
CA THR A 91 19.93 -8.04 -5.54
C THR A 91 18.45 -7.97 -5.22
N ALA A 92 17.91 -6.78 -4.92
CA ALA A 92 16.48 -6.63 -4.66
C ALA A 92 15.64 -6.89 -5.92
N GLY A 93 16.13 -6.46 -7.09
CA GLY A 93 15.48 -6.74 -8.37
C GLY A 93 15.41 -8.24 -8.70
N HIS A 94 16.39 -9.03 -8.26
CA HIS A 94 16.32 -10.49 -8.39
C HIS A 94 15.14 -11.09 -7.60
N TYR A 95 14.85 -10.59 -6.40
CA TYR A 95 13.64 -11.00 -5.67
C TYR A 95 12.37 -10.60 -6.43
N MET A 96 12.33 -9.40 -7.03
CA MET A 96 11.20 -8.98 -7.86
C MET A 96 10.92 -10.00 -8.98
N ASP A 97 11.96 -10.49 -9.65
CA ASP A 97 11.85 -11.47 -10.73
C ASP A 97 11.39 -12.84 -10.23
N GLU A 98 11.97 -13.32 -9.12
CA GLU A 98 11.62 -14.63 -8.55
C GLU A 98 10.19 -14.66 -8.03
N PHE A 99 9.77 -13.63 -7.27
CA PHE A 99 8.43 -13.60 -6.71
C PHE A 99 7.36 -13.38 -7.79
N ALA A 100 7.64 -12.55 -8.82
CA ALA A 100 6.73 -12.39 -9.94
C ALA A 100 6.52 -13.71 -10.70
N GLU A 101 7.58 -14.46 -10.98
CA GLU A 101 7.50 -15.78 -11.63
C GLU A 101 6.83 -16.83 -10.72
N ASN A 102 7.23 -16.91 -9.46
CA ASN A 102 6.72 -17.90 -8.51
C ASN A 102 5.22 -17.70 -8.25
N HIS A 103 4.81 -16.49 -7.88
CA HIS A 103 3.41 -16.18 -7.60
C HIS A 103 2.57 -15.98 -8.89
N GLY A 104 3.23 -15.75 -10.03
CA GLY A 104 2.55 -15.65 -11.34
C GLY A 104 2.23 -17.02 -11.94
N LYS A 105 3.09 -18.00 -11.72
CA LYS A 105 3.08 -19.29 -12.40
C LYS A 105 3.16 -20.49 -11.45
N ASP A 106 4.25 -20.56 -10.66
CA ASP A 106 4.60 -21.81 -9.99
C ASP A 106 3.58 -22.20 -8.90
N LEU A 107 3.06 -21.25 -8.13
CA LEU A 107 2.05 -21.52 -7.10
C LEU A 107 0.69 -21.87 -7.74
N VAL A 108 0.32 -21.23 -8.84
CA VAL A 108 -0.92 -21.55 -9.58
C VAL A 108 -0.87 -22.99 -10.11
N VAL A 109 0.27 -23.38 -10.72
CA VAL A 109 0.46 -24.74 -11.22
C VAL A 109 0.45 -25.76 -10.07
N ARG A 110 1.10 -25.43 -8.95
CA ARG A 110 1.19 -26.31 -7.77
C ARG A 110 -0.17 -26.57 -7.17
N GLU A 111 -0.99 -25.53 -6.98
CA GLU A 111 -2.37 -25.65 -6.52
C GLU A 111 -3.19 -26.57 -7.45
N GLY A 112 -3.15 -26.31 -8.75
CA GLY A 112 -3.86 -27.12 -9.75
C GLY A 112 -3.42 -28.58 -9.79
N MET A 113 -2.15 -28.88 -9.43
CA MET A 113 -1.61 -30.26 -9.44
C MET A 113 -1.98 -31.06 -8.19
N ILE A 114 -1.94 -30.44 -7.00
CA ILE A 114 -2.01 -31.18 -5.74
C ILE A 114 -2.95 -30.54 -4.70
N SER A 115 -3.63 -29.44 -5.02
CA SER A 115 -4.49 -28.69 -4.09
C SER A 115 -3.78 -28.35 -2.76
N GLN A 116 -2.47 -28.11 -2.82
CA GLN A 116 -1.64 -27.68 -1.70
C GLN A 116 -0.91 -26.41 -2.07
N VAL A 117 -1.07 -25.40 -1.23
CA VAL A 117 -0.45 -24.08 -1.42
C VAL A 117 0.53 -23.85 -0.27
N PRO A 118 1.82 -23.59 -0.55
CA PRO A 118 2.75 -23.23 0.51
C PRO A 118 2.43 -21.86 1.08
N CYS A 119 2.45 -21.73 2.39
CA CYS A 119 2.35 -20.44 3.05
C CYS A 119 3.66 -19.66 2.88
N ALA A 120 3.53 -18.38 2.56
CA ALA A 120 4.66 -17.46 2.43
C ALA A 120 5.01 -16.74 3.76
N GLY A 121 4.30 -17.05 4.86
CA GLY A 121 4.50 -16.41 6.16
C GLY A 121 3.84 -15.03 6.29
N VAL A 122 3.31 -14.50 5.17
CA VAL A 122 2.59 -13.23 5.08
C VAL A 122 1.49 -13.33 4.02
N ALA A 123 0.54 -12.41 3.97
CA ALA A 123 -0.60 -12.43 3.03
C ALA A 123 -1.38 -13.75 3.10
N ALA A 124 -1.49 -14.34 4.28
CA ALA A 124 -2.02 -15.68 4.53
C ALA A 124 -3.19 -15.62 5.50
N ALA A 125 -4.30 -16.26 5.15
CA ALA A 125 -5.46 -16.41 6.03
C ALA A 125 -5.78 -17.89 6.27
N PHE A 126 -6.02 -18.22 7.53
CA PHE A 126 -6.37 -19.57 8.00
C PHE A 126 -7.77 -19.55 8.58
N SER A 127 -8.61 -20.53 8.22
CA SER A 127 -9.90 -20.70 8.89
C SER A 127 -9.68 -21.12 10.34
N ARG A 128 -10.58 -20.73 11.21
CA ARG A 128 -10.55 -21.18 12.62
C ARG A 128 -10.53 -22.70 12.73
N ARG A 129 -11.28 -23.38 11.88
CA ARG A 129 -11.28 -24.83 11.80
C ARG A 129 -9.89 -25.42 11.55
N ALA A 130 -9.13 -24.86 10.63
CA ALA A 130 -7.78 -25.33 10.31
C ALA A 130 -6.81 -25.15 11.50
N ILE A 131 -6.91 -24.04 12.21
CA ILE A 131 -6.09 -23.77 13.41
C ILE A 131 -6.46 -24.74 14.55
N ASP A 132 -7.75 -24.93 14.81
CA ASP A 132 -8.21 -25.80 15.91
C ASP A 132 -7.86 -27.27 15.64
N GLU A 133 -8.01 -27.74 14.39
CA GLU A 133 -7.66 -29.12 14.01
C GLU A 133 -6.17 -29.41 14.21
N VAL A 134 -5.30 -28.50 13.80
CA VAL A 134 -3.85 -28.64 14.04
C VAL A 134 -3.52 -28.55 15.52
N ALA A 135 -4.12 -27.63 16.26
CA ALA A 135 -3.92 -27.48 17.70
C ALA A 135 -4.29 -28.75 18.47
N ALA A 136 -5.42 -29.37 18.12
CA ALA A 136 -5.90 -30.61 18.73
C ALA A 136 -4.92 -31.78 18.57
N GLN A 137 -4.19 -31.84 17.44
CA GLN A 137 -3.25 -32.93 17.16
C GLN A 137 -1.80 -32.65 17.60
N SER A 138 -1.53 -31.43 18.07
CA SER A 138 -0.16 -30.98 18.38
C SER A 138 -0.05 -30.37 19.79
N ASN A 139 -0.77 -30.86 20.77
CA ASN A 139 -0.75 -30.36 22.15
C ASN A 139 -0.93 -28.82 22.25
N ASN A 140 -1.87 -28.27 21.49
CA ASN A 140 -2.11 -26.83 21.34
C ASN A 140 -0.98 -26.01 20.69
N LEU A 141 0.05 -26.65 20.12
CA LEU A 141 1.10 -25.97 19.36
C LEU A 141 0.73 -25.96 17.88
N VAL A 142 0.30 -24.82 17.39
CA VAL A 142 -0.11 -24.66 15.97
C VAL A 142 1.10 -24.64 15.05
N PHE A 143 2.15 -23.91 15.41
CA PHE A 143 3.37 -23.78 14.62
C PHE A 143 4.51 -24.58 15.26
N ASP A 144 5.28 -25.28 14.43
CA ASP A 144 6.43 -26.09 14.88
C ASP A 144 7.61 -25.16 15.25
N THR A 145 7.94 -25.09 16.52
CA THR A 145 9.03 -24.29 17.05
C THR A 145 10.42 -24.76 16.63
N GLY A 146 10.54 -26.01 16.18
CA GLY A 146 11.78 -26.58 15.65
C GLY A 146 12.04 -26.24 14.17
N SER A 147 11.03 -25.75 13.46
CA SER A 147 11.16 -25.37 12.05
C SER A 147 11.61 -23.91 11.91
N VAL A 148 12.52 -23.68 10.96
CA VAL A 148 12.98 -22.33 10.58
C VAL A 148 12.03 -21.66 9.57
N THR A 149 11.15 -22.48 8.94
CA THR A 149 10.05 -22.06 8.06
C THR A 149 8.79 -22.77 8.50
N GLU A 150 8.28 -22.32 9.64
CA GLU A 150 7.07 -22.84 10.30
C GLU A 150 5.84 -22.71 9.41
N ASP A 151 5.79 -21.68 8.60
CA ASP A 151 4.75 -21.33 7.64
C ASP A 151 4.64 -22.37 6.50
N TYR A 152 5.77 -22.71 5.88
CA TYR A 152 5.83 -23.71 4.81
C TYR A 152 5.45 -25.12 5.34
N GLU A 153 5.97 -25.51 6.50
CA GLU A 153 5.67 -26.81 7.13
C GLU A 153 4.19 -26.91 7.50
N PHE A 154 3.61 -25.84 8.05
CA PHE A 154 2.25 -25.81 8.53
C PHE A 154 1.23 -26.20 7.44
N THR A 155 1.33 -25.63 6.23
CA THR A 155 0.39 -25.92 5.15
C THR A 155 0.51 -27.33 4.60
N PHE A 156 1.68 -27.95 4.65
CA PHE A 156 1.83 -29.37 4.36
C PHE A 156 1.24 -30.25 5.46
N ARG A 157 1.33 -29.85 6.71
CA ARG A 157 0.70 -30.55 7.83
C ARG A 157 -0.82 -30.50 7.68
N LEU A 158 -1.40 -29.35 7.36
CA LEU A 158 -2.82 -29.24 7.00
C LEU A 158 -3.21 -30.23 5.89
N TYR A 159 -2.44 -30.26 4.82
CA TYR A 159 -2.67 -31.17 3.69
C TYR A 159 -2.66 -32.66 4.12
N ARG A 160 -1.72 -33.04 5.00
CA ARG A 160 -1.65 -34.41 5.54
C ARG A 160 -2.83 -34.76 6.44
N LEU A 161 -3.40 -33.80 7.14
CA LEU A 161 -4.61 -33.96 7.95
C LEU A 161 -5.89 -34.01 7.11
N GLY A 162 -5.77 -34.00 5.78
CA GLY A 162 -6.91 -34.02 4.88
C GLY A 162 -7.61 -32.66 4.71
N ILE A 163 -7.01 -31.59 5.23
CA ILE A 163 -7.48 -30.21 5.04
C ILE A 163 -6.93 -29.70 3.71
N THR A 164 -7.61 -30.06 2.63
CA THR A 164 -7.18 -29.81 1.25
C THR A 164 -7.86 -28.61 0.60
N ARG A 165 -8.78 -27.92 1.30
CA ARG A 165 -9.42 -26.70 0.81
C ARG A 165 -8.47 -25.50 0.94
N GLN A 166 -7.35 -25.56 0.21
CA GLN A 166 -6.34 -24.53 0.15
C GLN A 166 -6.40 -23.85 -1.24
N ILE A 167 -6.26 -22.53 -1.28
CA ILE A 167 -6.32 -21.78 -2.53
C ILE A 167 -5.25 -20.68 -2.58
N PHE A 168 -4.65 -20.51 -3.75
CA PHE A 168 -3.81 -19.37 -4.10
C PHE A 168 -4.58 -18.41 -5.00
N VAL A 169 -4.78 -17.17 -4.57
CA VAL A 169 -5.69 -16.25 -5.26
C VAL A 169 -4.94 -15.06 -5.85
N ARG A 170 -4.89 -14.97 -7.17
CA ARG A 170 -4.42 -13.81 -7.92
C ARG A 170 -5.62 -12.97 -8.37
N PHE A 171 -6.09 -12.10 -7.50
CA PHE A 171 -7.19 -11.19 -7.84
C PHE A 171 -6.63 -9.86 -8.33
N GLY A 172 -6.91 -9.52 -9.59
CA GLY A 172 -6.46 -8.29 -10.23
C GLY A 172 -7.60 -7.30 -10.45
N ILE A 173 -7.29 -6.03 -10.28
CA ILE A 173 -8.20 -4.91 -10.51
C ILE A 173 -7.61 -4.06 -11.63
N GLU A 174 -8.37 -3.80 -12.68
CA GLU A 174 -7.94 -2.88 -13.72
C GLU A 174 -7.94 -1.44 -13.21
N ARG A 175 -6.77 -0.79 -13.30
CA ARG A 175 -6.63 0.62 -12.93
C ARG A 175 -5.87 1.42 -13.99
N PRO A 176 -6.29 2.65 -14.25
CA PRO A 176 -5.50 3.58 -15.03
C PRO A 176 -4.30 4.05 -14.18
N VAL A 177 -3.10 3.83 -14.68
CA VAL A 177 -1.85 4.27 -14.03
C VAL A 177 -1.01 5.09 -15.01
N MET A 178 -0.43 6.19 -14.53
CA MET A 178 0.53 6.96 -15.31
C MET A 178 1.88 6.27 -15.29
N ARG A 179 2.34 5.76 -16.42
CA ARG A 179 3.64 5.10 -16.55
C ARG A 179 4.44 5.62 -17.73
N ARG A 180 5.76 5.64 -17.54
CA ARG A 180 6.71 5.78 -18.65
C ARG A 180 7.01 4.38 -19.20
N PRO A 181 6.64 4.07 -20.46
CA PRO A 181 6.99 2.77 -21.06
C PRO A 181 8.49 2.51 -21.06
N LEU A 182 9.28 3.53 -21.37
CA LEU A 182 10.75 3.53 -21.29
C LEU A 182 11.23 4.84 -20.62
N PRO A 183 12.43 4.87 -20.04
CA PRO A 183 12.93 6.02 -19.27
C PRO A 183 12.92 7.36 -20.03
N PHE A 184 13.11 7.31 -21.36
CA PHE A 184 13.15 8.47 -22.25
C PHE A 184 11.79 8.87 -22.83
N MET A 185 10.72 8.09 -22.56
CA MET A 185 9.37 8.39 -23.06
C MET A 185 8.58 9.23 -22.04
N LYS A 186 7.62 10.01 -22.54
CA LYS A 186 6.69 10.76 -21.69
C LYS A 186 5.78 9.79 -20.92
N PRO A 187 5.39 10.10 -19.70
CA PRO A 187 4.38 9.34 -18.96
C PRO A 187 3.08 9.32 -19.78
N ARG A 188 2.47 8.15 -19.91
CA ARG A 188 1.15 7.99 -20.51
C ARG A 188 0.26 7.16 -19.60
N GLU A 189 -1.02 7.39 -19.67
CA GLU A 189 -2.01 6.58 -18.97
C GLU A 189 -2.09 5.21 -19.64
N VAL A 190 -1.94 4.16 -18.84
CA VAL A 190 -2.03 2.77 -19.28
C VAL A 190 -2.98 2.06 -18.31
N ARG A 191 -3.97 1.35 -18.81
CA ARG A 191 -4.76 0.43 -17.97
C ARG A 191 -3.88 -0.74 -17.56
N ARG A 192 -3.86 -1.03 -16.30
CA ARG A 192 -3.06 -2.10 -15.74
C ARG A 192 -3.82 -2.91 -14.71
N LEU A 193 -3.54 -4.20 -14.69
CA LEU A 193 -3.98 -5.08 -13.61
C LEU A 193 -3.13 -4.81 -12.37
N GLU A 194 -3.75 -4.28 -11.32
CA GLU A 194 -3.16 -4.19 -9.99
C GLU A 194 -3.65 -5.39 -9.18
N TYR A 195 -2.72 -6.25 -8.75
CA TYR A 195 -3.06 -7.42 -7.95
C TYR A 195 -3.27 -7.05 -6.49
N VAL A 196 -4.30 -7.64 -5.87
CA VAL A 196 -4.46 -7.65 -4.41
C VAL A 196 -3.37 -8.55 -3.85
N ALA A 197 -2.34 -7.91 -3.32
CA ALA A 197 -1.11 -8.56 -2.90
C ALA A 197 -0.47 -7.79 -1.74
N THR A 198 0.19 -8.49 -0.85
CA THR A 198 1.07 -7.88 0.15
C THR A 198 2.39 -7.50 -0.50
N ARG A 199 2.98 -6.40 -0.05
CA ARG A 199 4.26 -5.91 -0.56
C ARG A 199 5.20 -5.57 0.58
N GLU A 200 6.49 -5.89 0.39
CA GLU A 200 7.54 -5.63 1.36
C GLU A 200 8.87 -5.30 0.66
N PHE A 201 9.85 -4.76 1.41
CA PHE A 201 11.20 -4.58 0.91
C PHE A 201 12.03 -5.82 1.16
N PHE A 202 12.68 -6.27 0.08
CA PHE A 202 13.65 -7.36 0.15
C PHE A 202 15.10 -6.83 0.24
N PRO A 203 16.05 -7.64 0.74
CA PRO A 203 17.42 -7.22 0.91
C PRO A 203 18.05 -6.65 -0.36
N THR A 204 18.71 -5.52 -0.22
CA THR A 204 19.48 -4.87 -1.30
C THR A 204 20.93 -5.31 -1.34
N SER A 205 21.46 -5.81 -0.22
CA SER A 205 22.85 -6.26 -0.14
C SER A 205 22.98 -7.77 -0.34
N PHE A 206 24.07 -8.18 -1.00
CA PHE A 206 24.40 -9.59 -1.26
C PHE A 206 24.42 -10.42 0.03
N ARG A 207 25.09 -9.94 1.07
CA ARG A 207 25.24 -10.68 2.35
C ARG A 207 23.89 -10.90 3.03
N ALA A 208 23.00 -9.90 3.03
CA ALA A 208 21.67 -10.02 3.62
C ALA A 208 20.80 -11.00 2.81
N ALA A 209 20.86 -10.95 1.48
CA ALA A 209 20.16 -11.88 0.60
C ALA A 209 20.61 -13.34 0.83
N VAL A 210 21.93 -13.58 0.89
CA VAL A 210 22.48 -14.91 1.18
C VAL A 210 22.04 -15.42 2.56
N ARG A 211 21.97 -14.54 3.57
CA ARG A 211 21.46 -14.93 4.90
C ARG A 211 19.99 -15.33 4.85
N GLN A 212 19.14 -14.49 4.27
CA GLN A 212 17.70 -14.74 4.21
C GLN A 212 17.37 -15.99 3.38
N LYS A 213 17.89 -16.08 2.14
CA LYS A 213 17.67 -17.26 1.29
C LYS A 213 18.29 -18.53 1.87
N GLY A 214 19.47 -18.42 2.52
CA GLY A 214 20.08 -19.55 3.22
C GLY A 214 19.17 -20.12 4.30
N ARG A 215 18.48 -19.27 5.07
CA ARG A 215 17.48 -19.69 6.06
C ARG A 215 16.30 -20.40 5.40
N TRP A 216 15.73 -19.83 4.32
CA TRP A 216 14.64 -20.48 3.58
C TRP A 216 15.03 -21.86 3.04
N ILE A 217 16.25 -21.98 2.50
CA ILE A 217 16.74 -23.28 2.01
C ILE A 217 16.90 -24.28 3.16
N VAL A 218 17.38 -23.87 4.34
CA VAL A 218 17.42 -24.75 5.51
C VAL A 218 16.03 -25.28 5.84
N GLY A 219 15.04 -24.42 5.96
CA GLY A 219 13.68 -24.81 6.34
C GLY A 219 12.98 -25.64 5.25
N ILE A 220 12.90 -25.11 4.03
CA ILE A 220 12.14 -25.74 2.94
C ILE A 220 12.81 -27.03 2.44
N VAL A 221 14.14 -26.99 2.26
CA VAL A 221 14.85 -28.11 1.62
C VAL A 221 15.29 -29.14 2.64
N PHE A 222 16.05 -28.74 3.66
CA PHE A 222 16.64 -29.70 4.60
C PHE A 222 15.65 -30.16 5.67
N GLN A 223 15.06 -29.25 6.43
CA GLN A 223 14.07 -29.59 7.44
C GLN A 223 12.78 -30.12 6.79
N GLY A 224 12.34 -29.51 5.68
CA GLY A 224 11.25 -30.04 4.88
C GLY A 224 11.52 -31.45 4.37
N TRP A 225 12.79 -31.83 4.09
CA TRP A 225 13.13 -33.21 3.76
C TRP A 225 12.99 -34.14 4.98
N GLN A 226 13.50 -33.73 6.14
CA GLN A 226 13.39 -34.52 7.38
C GLN A 226 11.93 -34.72 7.81
N ASN A 227 11.13 -33.64 7.80
CA ASN A 227 9.77 -33.66 8.33
C ASN A 227 8.73 -34.26 7.36
N LEU A 228 8.89 -33.97 6.05
CA LEU A 228 7.92 -34.39 5.02
C LEU A 228 8.33 -35.67 4.27
N GLY A 229 9.62 -36.00 4.20
CA GLY A 229 10.14 -37.13 3.43
C GLY A 229 9.77 -37.06 1.94
N TRP A 230 9.52 -38.24 1.33
CA TRP A 230 9.08 -38.39 -0.07
C TRP A 230 7.70 -39.06 -0.20
N ARG A 231 6.89 -39.01 0.86
CA ARG A 231 5.60 -39.67 0.91
C ARG A 231 4.55 -38.87 0.15
N GLY A 232 3.64 -39.56 -0.55
CA GLY A 232 2.53 -38.97 -1.28
C GLY A 232 2.39 -39.50 -2.70
N THR A 233 1.43 -38.93 -3.45
CA THR A 233 1.20 -39.23 -4.85
C THR A 233 2.39 -38.84 -5.73
N PRO A 234 2.51 -39.34 -6.98
CA PRO A 234 3.57 -38.93 -7.89
C PRO A 234 3.63 -37.41 -8.08
N ALA A 235 2.49 -36.72 -8.11
CA ALA A 235 2.42 -35.26 -8.21
C ALA A 235 3.02 -34.57 -6.97
N VAL A 236 2.72 -35.08 -5.75
CA VAL A 236 3.33 -34.57 -4.51
C VAL A 236 4.84 -34.79 -4.51
N ARG A 237 5.30 -35.97 -4.91
CA ARG A 237 6.76 -36.25 -5.02
C ARG A 237 7.44 -35.32 -6.02
N TYR A 238 6.80 -35.04 -7.14
CA TYR A 238 7.32 -34.09 -8.13
C TYR A 238 7.45 -32.67 -7.54
N VAL A 239 6.44 -32.20 -6.82
CA VAL A 239 6.48 -30.89 -6.15
C VAL A 239 7.59 -30.84 -5.11
N LEU A 240 7.72 -31.87 -4.26
CA LEU A 240 8.81 -31.97 -3.28
C LEU A 240 10.20 -32.03 -3.95
N MET A 241 10.33 -32.72 -5.09
CA MET A 241 11.55 -32.71 -5.89
C MET A 241 11.86 -31.29 -6.40
N ARG A 242 10.85 -30.56 -6.89
CA ARG A 242 11.04 -29.18 -7.36
C ARG A 242 11.53 -28.26 -6.24
N ASP A 243 10.99 -28.38 -5.02
CA ASP A 243 11.42 -27.59 -3.87
C ASP A 243 12.89 -27.87 -3.49
N ARG A 244 13.34 -29.12 -3.66
CA ARG A 244 14.69 -29.60 -3.26
C ARG A 244 15.74 -29.53 -4.35
N LYS A 245 15.35 -29.42 -5.62
CA LYS A 245 16.31 -29.43 -6.76
C LYS A 245 17.35 -28.32 -6.70
N THR A 246 17.09 -27.23 -5.94
CA THR A 246 18.01 -26.09 -5.82
C THR A 246 19.40 -26.49 -5.33
N LEU A 247 19.52 -27.60 -4.55
CA LEU A 247 20.80 -28.12 -4.09
C LEU A 247 21.71 -28.51 -5.24
N LEU A 248 21.17 -29.20 -6.26
CA LEU A 248 21.92 -29.63 -7.44
C LEU A 248 22.03 -28.52 -8.47
N THR A 249 20.90 -27.85 -8.77
CA THR A 249 20.87 -26.87 -9.87
C THR A 249 21.74 -25.65 -9.59
N SER A 250 21.90 -25.21 -8.34
CA SER A 250 22.75 -24.06 -8.03
C SER A 250 24.21 -24.28 -8.31
N ALA A 251 24.73 -25.48 -8.01
CA ALA A 251 26.13 -25.87 -8.29
C ALA A 251 26.36 -26.08 -9.79
N THR A 252 25.44 -26.80 -10.47
CA THR A 252 25.56 -27.06 -11.91
C THR A 252 25.47 -25.80 -12.76
N ILE A 253 24.61 -24.84 -12.38
CA ILE A 253 24.49 -23.54 -13.09
C ILE A 253 25.80 -22.75 -12.95
N LEU A 254 26.39 -22.67 -11.76
CA LEU A 254 27.65 -21.94 -11.58
C LEU A 254 28.79 -22.59 -12.36
N LEU A 255 28.87 -23.93 -12.35
CA LEU A 255 29.82 -24.66 -13.17
C LEU A 255 29.61 -24.38 -14.66
N SER A 256 28.35 -24.34 -15.11
CA SER A 256 28.03 -24.00 -16.51
C SER A 256 28.50 -22.59 -16.88
N TYR A 257 28.46 -21.63 -15.97
CA TYR A 257 29.00 -20.28 -16.23
C TYR A 257 30.53 -20.31 -16.38
N VAL A 258 31.22 -21.05 -15.54
CA VAL A 258 32.68 -21.22 -15.68
C VAL A 258 33.03 -21.83 -17.04
N ILE A 259 32.31 -22.88 -17.45
CA ILE A 259 32.51 -23.52 -18.77
C ILE A 259 32.19 -22.52 -19.89
N ALA A 260 31.07 -21.80 -19.81
CA ALA A 260 30.68 -20.81 -20.82
C ALA A 260 31.72 -19.67 -20.96
N VAL A 261 32.24 -19.15 -19.83
CA VAL A 261 33.33 -18.16 -19.86
C VAL A 261 34.57 -18.71 -20.54
N ASN A 262 35.00 -19.96 -20.21
CA ASN A 262 36.13 -20.59 -20.87
C ASN A 262 35.91 -20.73 -22.38
N ILE A 263 34.73 -21.17 -22.82
CA ILE A 263 34.39 -21.27 -24.25
C ILE A 263 34.48 -19.90 -24.93
N ILE A 264 33.92 -18.87 -24.31
CA ILE A 264 33.97 -17.51 -24.84
C ILE A 264 35.42 -17.00 -24.94
N VAL A 265 36.24 -17.24 -23.92
CA VAL A 265 37.67 -16.85 -23.93
C VAL A 265 38.43 -17.60 -25.03
N MET A 266 38.22 -18.92 -25.16
CA MET A 266 38.83 -19.70 -26.22
C MET A 266 38.41 -19.20 -27.60
N TRP A 267 37.12 -18.95 -27.83
CA TRP A 267 36.60 -18.39 -29.07
C TRP A 267 37.20 -17.01 -29.37
N LEU A 268 37.35 -16.15 -28.35
CA LEU A 268 37.91 -14.83 -28.50
C LEU A 268 39.42 -14.91 -28.88
N ILE A 269 40.18 -15.78 -28.23
CA ILE A 269 41.59 -16.02 -28.54
C ILE A 269 41.73 -16.52 -30.00
N GLU A 270 40.94 -17.51 -30.41
CA GLU A 270 40.96 -18.02 -31.77
C GLU A 270 40.58 -16.96 -32.80
N THR A 271 39.63 -16.09 -32.48
CA THR A 271 39.18 -14.99 -33.37
C THR A 271 40.23 -13.89 -33.50
N LEU A 272 40.92 -13.52 -32.39
CA LEU A 272 41.90 -12.46 -32.38
C LEU A 272 43.29 -12.92 -32.86
N PHE A 273 43.62 -14.20 -32.64
CA PHE A 273 44.93 -14.79 -32.96
C PHE A 273 44.80 -16.07 -33.77
N PRO A 274 44.12 -16.07 -34.93
CA PRO A 274 43.81 -17.31 -35.70
C PRO A 274 45.04 -18.04 -36.25
N TRP A 275 46.19 -17.36 -36.27
CA TRP A 275 47.47 -17.90 -36.72
C TRP A 275 48.32 -18.55 -35.63
N ILE A 276 47.96 -18.41 -34.34
CA ILE A 276 48.74 -18.94 -33.22
C ILE A 276 48.12 -20.24 -32.70
N ILE A 277 46.80 -20.25 -32.47
CA ILE A 277 46.12 -21.35 -31.80
C ILE A 277 44.77 -21.62 -32.47
N ARG A 278 44.51 -22.92 -32.74
CA ARG A 278 43.16 -23.41 -33.09
C ARG A 278 42.76 -24.44 -32.04
N PHE A 279 41.63 -24.20 -31.40
CA PHE A 279 41.12 -25.16 -30.43
C PHE A 279 40.27 -26.22 -31.16
N PRO A 280 40.38 -27.51 -30.77
CA PRO A 280 39.51 -28.54 -31.33
C PRO A 280 38.06 -28.25 -30.94
N ALA A 281 37.12 -28.61 -31.80
CA ALA A 281 35.70 -28.47 -31.53
C ALA A 281 35.34 -29.28 -30.27
N LEU A 282 34.88 -28.63 -29.22
CA LEU A 282 34.44 -29.26 -27.97
C LEU A 282 33.20 -30.14 -28.17
N VAL A 283 32.37 -29.81 -29.17
CA VAL A 283 31.15 -30.53 -29.51
C VAL A 283 31.10 -30.68 -31.02
N GLU A 284 31.10 -31.92 -31.49
CA GLU A 284 30.95 -32.21 -32.92
C GLU A 284 29.56 -31.87 -33.42
N SER A 285 29.50 -31.23 -34.60
CA SER A 285 28.24 -30.90 -35.26
C SER A 285 27.44 -32.18 -35.56
N GLY A 286 26.12 -32.17 -35.22
CA GLY A 286 25.24 -33.33 -35.41
C GLY A 286 25.34 -34.40 -34.31
N SER A 287 26.26 -34.27 -33.33
CA SER A 287 26.32 -35.19 -32.20
C SER A 287 25.09 -35.05 -31.29
N LEU A 288 24.80 -36.10 -30.51
CA LEU A 288 23.76 -36.07 -29.47
C LEU A 288 23.95 -34.87 -28.52
N LEU A 289 25.20 -34.57 -28.15
CA LEU A 289 25.55 -33.48 -27.27
C LEU A 289 25.20 -32.13 -27.90
N ALA A 290 25.39 -31.94 -29.22
CA ALA A 290 24.98 -30.73 -29.93
C ALA A 290 23.46 -30.53 -29.87
N TRP A 291 22.68 -31.58 -30.10
CA TRP A 291 21.23 -31.53 -29.99
C TRP A 291 20.73 -31.22 -28.57
N LEU A 292 21.38 -31.85 -27.56
CA LEU A 292 21.05 -31.54 -26.15
C LEU A 292 21.37 -30.09 -25.80
N LEU A 293 22.45 -29.52 -26.31
CA LEU A 293 22.77 -28.09 -26.09
C LEU A 293 21.72 -27.16 -26.75
N VAL A 294 21.30 -27.47 -27.97
CA VAL A 294 20.21 -26.72 -28.64
C VAL A 294 18.91 -26.79 -27.83
N LEU A 295 18.53 -27.99 -27.38
CA LEU A 295 17.32 -28.19 -26.57
C LEU A 295 17.40 -27.43 -25.23
N ASN A 296 18.54 -27.49 -24.54
CA ASN A 296 18.76 -26.71 -23.31
C ASN A 296 18.72 -25.20 -23.55
N GLY A 297 19.28 -24.74 -24.68
CA GLY A 297 19.18 -23.35 -25.11
C GLY A 297 17.72 -22.90 -25.32
N ALA A 298 16.92 -23.75 -25.95
CA ALA A 298 15.48 -23.49 -26.14
C ALA A 298 14.74 -23.42 -24.77
N PHE A 299 15.02 -24.34 -23.85
CA PHE A 299 14.44 -24.30 -22.51
C PHE A 299 14.88 -23.09 -21.70
N LEU A 300 16.16 -22.70 -21.78
CA LEU A 300 16.67 -21.49 -21.15
C LEU A 300 15.96 -20.24 -21.69
N THR A 301 15.86 -20.13 -23.00
CA THR A 301 15.16 -19.02 -23.68
C THR A 301 13.70 -18.95 -23.23
N ASN A 302 12.97 -20.06 -23.28
CA ASN A 302 11.60 -20.13 -22.80
C ASN A 302 11.47 -19.70 -21.34
N ARG A 303 12.37 -20.15 -20.46
CA ARG A 303 12.37 -19.74 -19.05
C ARG A 303 12.60 -18.25 -18.89
N LEU A 304 13.53 -17.66 -19.61
CA LEU A 304 13.81 -16.22 -19.59
C LEU A 304 12.61 -15.41 -20.07
N LEU A 305 11.97 -15.83 -21.16
CA LEU A 305 10.77 -15.19 -21.70
C LEU A 305 9.61 -15.24 -20.69
N GLN A 306 9.39 -16.40 -20.04
CA GLN A 306 8.35 -16.51 -19.02
C GLN A 306 8.66 -15.59 -17.82
N ARG A 307 9.90 -15.55 -17.33
CA ARG A 307 10.30 -14.66 -16.22
C ARG A 307 10.10 -13.19 -16.61
N MET A 308 10.51 -12.81 -17.82
CA MET A 308 10.28 -11.47 -18.35
C MET A 308 8.79 -11.13 -18.40
N PHE A 309 7.95 -12.05 -18.86
CA PHE A 309 6.51 -11.87 -18.96
C PHE A 309 5.87 -11.60 -17.57
N PHE A 310 6.12 -12.45 -16.57
CA PHE A 310 5.57 -12.26 -15.24
C PHE A 310 6.13 -11.01 -14.53
N CYS A 311 7.40 -10.71 -14.74
CA CYS A 311 7.99 -9.46 -14.24
C CYS A 311 7.36 -8.23 -14.93
N TRP A 312 7.11 -8.30 -16.24
CA TRP A 312 6.42 -7.25 -16.99
C TRP A 312 4.99 -7.04 -16.49
N GLU A 313 4.27 -8.11 -16.25
CA GLU A 313 2.90 -8.08 -15.73
C GLU A 313 2.82 -7.34 -14.39
N VAL A 314 3.76 -7.60 -13.47
CA VAL A 314 3.78 -7.00 -12.12
C VAL A 314 4.46 -5.63 -12.09
N TYR A 315 5.58 -5.42 -12.80
CA TYR A 315 6.43 -4.22 -12.65
C TYR A 315 6.57 -3.39 -13.94
N GLY A 316 6.25 -3.95 -15.11
CA GLY A 316 6.32 -3.28 -16.42
C GLY A 316 7.65 -3.49 -17.14
N THR A 317 7.85 -2.70 -18.22
CA THR A 317 8.85 -2.99 -19.25
C THR A 317 10.29 -2.91 -18.75
N VAL A 318 10.68 -1.86 -18.04
CA VAL A 318 12.08 -1.67 -17.60
C VAL A 318 12.52 -2.78 -16.64
N PRO A 319 11.78 -3.08 -15.55
CA PRO A 319 12.11 -4.23 -14.71
C PRO A 319 12.15 -5.56 -15.49
N ALA A 320 11.23 -5.77 -16.44
CA ALA A 320 11.21 -6.99 -17.25
C ALA A 320 12.48 -7.17 -18.10
N LEU A 321 12.96 -6.13 -18.76
CA LEU A 321 14.21 -6.19 -19.53
C LEU A 321 15.43 -6.47 -18.65
N MET A 322 15.40 -6.02 -17.42
CA MET A 322 16.47 -6.27 -16.44
C MET A 322 16.50 -7.70 -15.89
N THR A 323 15.50 -8.53 -16.18
CA THR A 323 15.50 -9.95 -15.72
C THR A 323 16.70 -10.73 -16.26
N PHE A 324 17.17 -10.40 -17.46
CA PHE A 324 18.30 -11.10 -18.07
C PHE A 324 19.61 -10.93 -17.26
N PRO A 325 20.16 -9.72 -17.04
CA PRO A 325 21.36 -9.56 -16.22
C PRO A 325 21.13 -9.98 -14.75
N ARG A 326 19.93 -9.77 -14.20
CA ARG A 326 19.59 -10.18 -12.83
C ARG A 326 19.50 -11.70 -12.68
N GLN A 327 19.19 -12.46 -13.74
CA GLN A 327 19.22 -13.92 -13.71
C GLN A 327 20.63 -14.45 -13.40
N VAL A 328 21.66 -13.87 -14.03
CA VAL A 328 23.05 -14.26 -13.78
C VAL A 328 23.45 -13.95 -12.33
N TRP A 329 23.16 -12.72 -11.88
CA TRP A 329 23.42 -12.30 -10.50
C TRP A 329 22.67 -13.14 -9.47
N GLY A 330 21.40 -13.42 -9.72
CA GLY A 330 20.58 -14.24 -8.84
C GLY A 330 21.08 -15.68 -8.68
N ASN A 331 21.61 -16.26 -9.74
CA ASN A 331 22.21 -17.59 -9.66
C ASN A 331 23.47 -17.60 -8.78
N VAL A 332 24.27 -16.51 -8.79
CA VAL A 332 25.40 -16.35 -7.86
C VAL A 332 24.89 -16.25 -6.42
N VAL A 333 23.87 -15.42 -6.15
CA VAL A 333 23.24 -15.30 -4.83
C VAL A 333 22.72 -16.66 -4.36
N ASN A 334 22.01 -17.40 -5.22
CA ASN A 334 21.43 -18.69 -4.90
C ASN A 334 22.50 -19.74 -4.57
N PHE A 335 23.62 -19.79 -5.30
CA PHE A 335 24.73 -20.68 -5.00
C PHE A 335 25.29 -20.43 -3.59
N PHE A 336 25.63 -19.19 -3.25
CA PHE A 336 26.17 -18.88 -1.93
C PHE A 336 25.14 -19.12 -0.82
N SER A 337 23.85 -18.95 -1.11
CA SER A 337 22.76 -19.27 -0.19
C SER A 337 22.67 -20.76 0.10
N VAL A 338 22.81 -21.61 -0.92
CA VAL A 338 22.86 -23.07 -0.78
C VAL A 338 24.10 -23.50 0.03
N MET A 339 25.27 -22.94 -0.26
CA MET A 339 26.50 -23.23 0.50
C MET A 339 26.38 -22.84 1.97
N ARG A 340 25.78 -21.69 2.26
CA ARG A 340 25.46 -21.27 3.63
C ARG A 340 24.48 -22.23 4.31
N ALA A 341 23.40 -22.57 3.63
CA ALA A 341 22.38 -23.48 4.15
C ALA A 341 22.99 -24.88 4.48
N LEU A 342 23.81 -25.40 3.59
CA LEU A 342 24.49 -26.67 3.78
C LEU A 342 25.42 -26.64 5.00
N ARG A 343 26.19 -25.56 5.17
CA ARG A 343 27.05 -25.38 6.36
C ARG A 343 26.22 -25.36 7.65
N LEU A 344 25.15 -24.60 7.69
CA LEU A 344 24.28 -24.52 8.86
C LEU A 344 23.62 -25.87 9.17
N PHE A 345 23.18 -26.60 8.17
CA PHE A 345 22.55 -27.89 8.35
C PHE A 345 23.57 -28.97 8.82
N ILE A 346 24.77 -29.00 8.27
CA ILE A 346 25.84 -29.88 8.75
C ILE A 346 26.22 -29.56 10.21
N GLN A 347 26.29 -28.29 10.55
CA GLN A 347 26.54 -27.86 11.92
C GLN A 347 25.42 -28.34 12.87
N TYR A 348 24.16 -28.18 12.47
CA TYR A 348 22.99 -28.70 13.20
C TYR A 348 23.11 -30.23 13.42
N LEU A 349 23.41 -31.01 12.37
CA LEU A 349 23.55 -32.44 12.47
C LEU A 349 24.71 -32.87 13.42
N ARG A 350 25.80 -32.09 13.47
CA ARG A 350 26.95 -32.37 14.34
C ARG A 350 26.75 -31.98 15.78
N THR A 351 26.04 -30.88 16.04
CA THR A 351 25.97 -30.29 17.39
C THR A 351 24.63 -30.48 18.05
N GLY A 352 23.58 -30.87 17.33
CA GLY A 352 22.20 -30.91 17.82
C GLY A 352 21.60 -29.53 18.19
N ARG A 353 22.36 -28.45 18.00
CA ARG A 353 21.87 -27.09 18.35
C ARG A 353 20.87 -26.61 17.32
N ILE A 354 19.72 -26.13 17.78
CA ILE A 354 18.69 -25.52 16.94
C ILE A 354 19.31 -24.35 16.17
N ILE A 355 19.00 -24.27 14.88
CA ILE A 355 19.45 -23.17 14.02
C ILE A 355 18.76 -21.89 14.49
N ALA A 356 19.55 -20.95 15.02
CA ALA A 356 19.02 -19.68 15.51
C ALA A 356 18.34 -18.89 14.40
N TRP A 357 17.25 -18.23 14.76
CA TRP A 357 16.53 -17.31 13.88
C TRP A 357 17.39 -16.06 13.65
N ASP A 358 18.03 -15.99 12.49
CA ASP A 358 18.89 -14.86 12.07
C ASP A 358 18.00 -13.74 11.52
N LYS A 359 17.69 -12.75 12.36
CA LYS A 359 16.82 -11.62 11.98
C LYS A 359 17.42 -10.84 10.81
N THR A 360 16.63 -10.62 9.79
CA THR A 360 16.97 -9.71 8.68
C THR A 360 16.64 -8.28 9.11
N ALA A 361 17.52 -7.32 8.80
CA ALA A 361 17.17 -5.91 9.01
C ALA A 361 16.11 -5.51 7.97
N HIS A 362 14.97 -5.03 8.43
CA HIS A 362 13.86 -4.60 7.60
C HIS A 362 13.88 -3.08 7.43
N VAL A 363 13.57 -2.63 6.22
CA VAL A 363 13.44 -1.21 5.88
C VAL A 363 11.97 -0.92 5.71
N PHE A 364 11.44 0.00 6.51
CA PHE A 364 10.05 0.42 6.38
C PHE A 364 9.90 1.36 5.18
N PRO A 365 8.82 1.22 4.40
CA PRO A 365 8.55 2.11 3.28
C PRO A 365 8.31 3.54 3.77
N SER A 366 8.87 4.51 3.05
CA SER A 366 8.62 5.93 3.31
C SER A 366 7.18 6.31 2.98
N VAL A 367 6.68 7.38 3.60
CA VAL A 367 5.33 7.92 3.32
C VAL A 367 5.13 8.20 1.82
N GLY A 368 6.17 8.65 1.11
CA GLY A 368 6.11 8.89 -0.33
C GLY A 368 5.90 7.61 -1.15
N GLN A 369 6.52 6.50 -0.74
CA GLN A 369 6.36 5.20 -1.39
C GLN A 369 4.99 4.58 -1.08
N LEU A 370 4.45 4.82 0.12
CA LEU A 370 3.11 4.37 0.50
C LEU A 370 1.98 5.12 -0.23
N ARG A 371 2.23 6.34 -0.72
CA ARG A 371 1.20 7.14 -1.44
C ARG A 371 0.61 6.41 -2.64
N SER A 372 1.36 5.58 -3.34
CA SER A 372 0.87 4.79 -4.48
C SER A 372 -0.07 3.65 -4.07
N TYR A 373 -0.04 3.25 -2.79
CA TYR A 373 -0.87 2.17 -2.22
C TYR A 373 -2.05 2.70 -1.40
N HIS A 374 -2.16 4.03 -1.19
CA HIS A 374 -3.34 4.60 -0.56
C HIS A 374 -4.58 4.43 -1.45
N ARG A 375 -5.69 4.06 -0.83
CA ARG A 375 -6.99 4.02 -1.50
C ARG A 375 -7.33 5.40 -2.06
N ARG A 376 -7.73 5.44 -3.32
CA ARG A 376 -8.22 6.68 -3.91
C ARG A 376 -9.60 7.00 -3.35
N ILE A 377 -9.91 8.28 -3.21
CA ILE A 377 -11.21 8.73 -2.68
C ILE A 377 -12.39 8.20 -3.51
N GLY A 378 -12.24 8.11 -4.83
CA GLY A 378 -13.25 7.55 -5.72
C GLY A 378 -13.58 6.09 -5.41
N ASP A 379 -12.56 5.25 -5.16
CA ASP A 379 -12.74 3.83 -4.80
C ASP A 379 -13.50 3.68 -3.48
N LEU A 380 -13.17 4.52 -2.49
CA LEU A 380 -13.82 4.53 -1.18
C LEU A 380 -15.29 4.96 -1.27
N LEU A 381 -15.59 5.93 -2.13
CA LEU A 381 -16.96 6.39 -2.35
C LEU A 381 -17.81 5.34 -3.07
N LEU A 382 -17.25 4.67 -4.08
CA LEU A 382 -17.90 3.52 -4.76
C LEU A 382 -18.21 2.40 -3.77
N GLU A 383 -17.24 2.04 -2.94
CA GLU A 383 -17.39 0.99 -1.94
C GLU A 383 -18.51 1.28 -0.93
N ARG A 384 -18.62 2.55 -0.51
CA ARG A 384 -19.69 3.01 0.38
C ARG A 384 -21.03 3.21 -0.34
N ARG A 385 -21.10 2.90 -1.63
CA ARG A 385 -22.30 3.13 -2.48
C ARG A 385 -22.76 4.58 -2.51
N LEU A 386 -21.84 5.51 -2.31
CA LEU A 386 -22.09 6.95 -2.34
C LEU A 386 -21.95 7.53 -3.75
N LEU A 387 -21.39 6.76 -4.67
CA LEU A 387 -21.09 7.12 -6.04
C LEU A 387 -21.31 5.91 -6.94
N THR A 388 -21.76 6.11 -8.16
CA THR A 388 -21.80 5.08 -9.21
C THR A 388 -20.55 5.17 -10.08
N MET A 389 -20.19 4.06 -10.80
CA MET A 389 -19.07 4.08 -11.74
C MET A 389 -19.24 5.18 -12.80
N ALA A 390 -20.43 5.34 -13.36
CA ALA A 390 -20.70 6.37 -14.36
C ALA A 390 -20.43 7.78 -13.85
N GLN A 391 -20.86 8.10 -12.63
CA GLN A 391 -20.59 9.39 -11.99
C GLN A 391 -19.10 9.60 -11.71
N LEU A 392 -18.39 8.55 -11.31
CA LEU A 392 -16.93 8.63 -11.10
C LEU A 392 -16.19 8.85 -12.41
N ASP A 393 -16.55 8.14 -13.48
CA ASP A 393 -15.92 8.28 -14.79
C ASP A 393 -16.16 9.69 -15.37
N GLU A 394 -17.37 10.23 -15.21
CA GLU A 394 -17.68 11.61 -15.61
C GLU A 394 -16.87 12.64 -14.81
N ALA A 395 -16.78 12.48 -13.49
CA ALA A 395 -15.98 13.37 -12.63
C ALA A 395 -14.49 13.29 -12.94
N LEU A 396 -13.96 12.10 -13.24
CA LEU A 396 -12.58 11.91 -13.67
C LEU A 396 -12.29 12.51 -15.05
N ALA A 397 -13.25 12.45 -15.99
CA ALA A 397 -13.12 13.11 -17.27
C ALA A 397 -13.03 14.64 -17.11
N ARG A 398 -13.92 15.23 -16.30
CA ARG A 398 -13.89 16.66 -15.97
C ARG A 398 -12.62 17.07 -15.22
N GLN A 399 -12.10 16.18 -14.35
CA GLN A 399 -10.83 16.42 -13.64
C GLN A 399 -9.65 16.55 -14.61
N ARG A 400 -9.61 15.73 -15.65
CA ARG A 400 -8.56 15.79 -16.67
C ARG A 400 -8.56 17.10 -17.47
N GLU A 401 -9.75 17.63 -17.71
CA GLU A 401 -9.93 18.89 -18.45
C GLU A 401 -9.67 20.12 -17.58
N SER A 402 -10.17 20.13 -16.35
CA SER A 402 -10.13 21.30 -15.47
C SER A 402 -8.96 21.36 -14.49
N GLY A 403 -8.28 20.22 -14.23
CA GLY A 403 -7.25 20.10 -13.21
C GLY A 403 -7.75 20.22 -11.76
N GLN A 404 -9.07 20.32 -11.54
CA GLN A 404 -9.67 20.45 -10.20
C GLN A 404 -9.55 19.16 -9.39
N LEU A 405 -9.65 19.27 -8.06
CA LEU A 405 -9.68 18.10 -7.21
C LEU A 405 -10.98 17.30 -7.42
N LEU A 406 -10.87 15.97 -7.48
CA LEU A 406 -12.03 15.09 -7.68
C LEU A 406 -13.13 15.34 -6.63
N GLY A 407 -12.75 15.55 -5.37
CA GLY A 407 -13.70 15.87 -4.29
C GLY A 407 -14.50 17.14 -4.56
N ASP A 408 -13.86 18.19 -5.08
CA ASP A 408 -14.55 19.44 -5.43
C ASP A 408 -15.56 19.23 -6.57
N LEU A 409 -15.16 18.48 -7.60
CA LEU A 409 -16.04 18.16 -8.73
C LEU A 409 -17.26 17.35 -8.32
N LEU A 410 -17.08 16.38 -7.42
CA LEU A 410 -18.16 15.56 -6.88
C LEU A 410 -19.13 16.37 -6.00
N LEU A 411 -18.60 17.31 -5.22
CA LEU A 411 -19.44 18.26 -4.46
C LEU A 411 -20.19 19.20 -5.38
N ASP A 412 -19.50 19.75 -6.36
CA ASP A 412 -20.05 20.74 -7.29
C ASP A 412 -21.13 20.14 -8.19
N SER A 413 -21.01 18.87 -8.57
CA SER A 413 -22.05 18.14 -9.30
C SER A 413 -23.20 17.66 -8.41
N GLY A 414 -23.05 17.73 -7.08
CA GLY A 414 -24.02 17.18 -6.12
C GLY A 414 -24.07 15.64 -6.11
N ALA A 415 -23.09 14.98 -6.72
CA ALA A 415 -23.03 13.52 -6.80
C ALA A 415 -22.83 12.85 -5.42
N VAL A 416 -22.12 13.55 -4.51
CA VAL A 416 -21.87 13.06 -3.15
C VAL A 416 -22.19 14.17 -2.14
N PRO A 417 -22.92 13.88 -1.04
CA PRO A 417 -23.13 14.81 0.06
C PRO A 417 -21.81 15.20 0.74
N GLU A 418 -21.68 16.48 1.11
CA GLU A 418 -20.42 17.03 1.66
C GLU A 418 -19.95 16.29 2.91
N ASP A 419 -20.86 16.04 3.86
CA ASP A 419 -20.57 15.30 5.09
C ASP A 419 -19.99 13.90 4.82
N GLN A 420 -20.58 13.17 3.89
CA GLN A 420 -20.15 11.82 3.52
C GLN A 420 -18.82 11.82 2.77
N LEU A 421 -18.58 12.83 1.92
CA LEU A 421 -17.28 13.01 1.29
C LEU A 421 -16.18 13.25 2.34
N TYR A 422 -16.42 14.19 3.28
CA TYR A 422 -15.45 14.54 4.30
C TYR A 422 -15.23 13.44 5.33
N GLU A 423 -16.23 12.65 5.69
CA GLU A 423 -16.04 11.42 6.46
C GLU A 423 -15.16 10.41 5.74
N THR A 424 -15.36 10.26 4.43
CA THR A 424 -14.56 9.34 3.63
C THR A 424 -13.12 9.84 3.48
N LEU A 425 -12.95 11.14 3.27
CA LEU A 425 -11.65 11.79 3.17
C LEU A 425 -10.88 11.75 4.50
N ALA A 426 -11.56 11.96 5.62
CA ALA A 426 -10.96 11.87 6.95
C ALA A 426 -10.41 10.46 7.22
N ARG A 427 -11.16 9.42 6.86
CA ARG A 427 -10.70 8.02 6.95
C ARG A 427 -9.53 7.73 6.02
N GLN A 428 -9.56 8.27 4.79
CA GLN A 428 -8.48 8.10 3.83
C GLN A 428 -7.16 8.71 4.31
N LEU A 429 -7.24 9.89 4.91
CA LEU A 429 -6.08 10.66 5.34
C LEU A 429 -5.62 10.32 6.76
N GLY A 430 -6.43 9.57 7.52
CA GLY A 430 -6.18 9.31 8.94
C GLY A 430 -6.24 10.59 9.79
N LEU A 431 -6.99 11.61 9.35
CA LEU A 431 -7.15 12.87 10.05
C LEU A 431 -8.47 12.90 10.82
N PRO A 432 -8.51 13.52 12.03
CA PRO A 432 -9.75 13.70 12.74
C PRO A 432 -10.66 14.66 11.96
N LEU A 433 -11.94 14.29 11.81
CA LEU A 433 -12.98 15.18 11.28
C LEU A 433 -13.56 16.01 12.42
N ARG A 434 -13.55 17.33 12.26
CA ARG A 434 -14.10 18.28 13.23
C ARG A 434 -15.22 19.09 12.61
N HIS A 435 -16.08 19.65 13.45
CA HIS A 435 -17.00 20.69 13.06
C HIS A 435 -16.45 22.03 13.53
N LEU A 436 -16.47 23.02 12.65
CA LEU A 436 -15.94 24.33 12.93
C LEU A 436 -17.09 25.27 13.34
N ASP A 437 -17.08 25.65 14.60
CA ASP A 437 -17.84 26.83 15.07
C ASP A 437 -16.86 28.01 15.21
N PRO A 438 -16.87 28.96 14.26
CA PRO A 438 -15.94 30.09 14.28
C PRO A 438 -16.11 31.01 15.48
N LEU A 439 -17.23 30.91 16.21
CA LEU A 439 -17.53 31.72 17.38
C LEU A 439 -17.00 31.13 18.68
N ALA A 440 -16.75 29.82 18.68
CA ALA A 440 -16.14 29.10 19.82
C ALA A 440 -14.62 29.18 19.81
N VAL A 441 -14.00 29.74 18.75
CA VAL A 441 -12.54 29.79 18.62
C VAL A 441 -11.94 30.88 19.51
N PRO A 442 -10.98 30.54 20.37
CA PRO A 442 -10.30 31.51 21.25
C PRO A 442 -9.58 32.60 20.46
N ALA A 443 -9.65 33.84 20.93
CA ALA A 443 -8.97 34.97 20.29
C ALA A 443 -7.44 34.77 20.19
N GLU A 444 -6.86 34.08 21.17
CA GLU A 444 -5.45 33.73 21.20
C GLU A 444 -5.04 32.84 20.01
N ALA A 445 -5.88 31.87 19.65
CA ALA A 445 -5.61 30.99 18.51
C ALA A 445 -5.74 31.75 17.16
N LEU A 446 -6.73 32.67 17.10
CA LEU A 446 -6.93 33.52 15.91
C LEU A 446 -5.75 34.47 15.66
N ALA A 447 -5.10 34.94 16.73
CA ALA A 447 -3.94 35.84 16.64
C ALA A 447 -2.66 35.14 16.11
N LEU A 448 -2.57 33.80 16.24
CA LEU A 448 -1.38 33.05 15.84
C LEU A 448 -1.22 32.91 14.32
N LEU A 449 -2.29 32.99 13.57
CA LEU A 449 -2.24 32.82 12.11
C LEU A 449 -2.76 34.06 11.41
N PRO A 450 -1.95 34.75 10.61
CA PRO A 450 -2.36 35.89 9.83
C PRO A 450 -3.54 35.54 8.90
N HIS A 451 -4.57 36.40 8.88
CA HIS A 451 -5.82 36.16 8.14
C HIS A 451 -5.58 35.92 6.62
N HIS A 452 -4.61 36.61 6.03
CA HIS A 452 -4.27 36.43 4.62
C HIS A 452 -3.76 35.00 4.34
N LEU A 453 -2.91 34.41 5.21
CA LEU A 453 -2.41 33.05 5.08
C LEU A 453 -3.55 32.04 5.28
N ALA A 454 -4.43 32.28 6.26
CA ALA A 454 -5.60 31.45 6.48
C ALA A 454 -6.50 31.37 5.22
N ARG A 455 -6.67 32.49 4.52
CA ARG A 455 -7.43 32.57 3.25
C ARG A 455 -6.74 31.87 2.09
N VAL A 456 -5.45 32.16 1.87
CA VAL A 456 -4.68 31.58 0.75
C VAL A 456 -4.66 30.07 0.82
N HIS A 457 -4.42 29.51 1.99
CA HIS A 457 -4.33 28.06 2.19
C HIS A 457 -5.68 27.40 2.52
N SER A 458 -6.77 28.16 2.65
CA SER A 458 -8.09 27.66 3.04
C SER A 458 -8.03 26.87 4.35
N VAL A 459 -7.41 27.46 5.37
CA VAL A 459 -7.25 26.89 6.71
C VAL A 459 -7.85 27.83 7.76
N PHE A 460 -8.11 27.31 8.97
CA PHE A 460 -8.63 28.11 10.07
C PHE A 460 -8.11 27.59 11.41
N PRO A 461 -7.56 28.45 12.29
CA PRO A 461 -7.13 28.02 13.63
C PRO A 461 -8.35 27.67 14.49
N LEU A 462 -8.27 26.58 15.26
CA LEU A 462 -9.33 26.12 16.15
C LEU A 462 -9.02 26.38 17.62
N GLY A 463 -7.78 26.16 18.02
CA GLY A 463 -7.37 26.27 19.41
C GLY A 463 -5.91 25.90 19.61
N ILE A 464 -5.46 25.98 20.86
CA ILE A 464 -4.13 25.52 21.26
C ILE A 464 -4.35 24.23 22.04
N THR A 465 -3.68 23.17 21.63
CA THR A 465 -3.74 21.85 22.27
C THR A 465 -2.91 21.85 23.57
N PRO A 466 -3.15 20.90 24.51
CA PRO A 466 -2.41 20.84 25.78
C PRO A 466 -0.90 20.70 25.63
N ASP A 467 -0.42 20.16 24.51
CA ASP A 467 1.00 20.05 24.16
C ASP A 467 1.59 21.35 23.57
N GLY A 468 0.79 22.42 23.48
CA GLY A 468 1.20 23.73 22.97
C GLY A 468 1.16 23.86 21.45
N SER A 469 0.68 22.86 20.70
CA SER A 469 0.52 22.90 19.26
C SER A 469 -0.73 23.70 18.86
N LEU A 470 -0.71 24.32 17.67
CA LEU A 470 -1.90 24.96 17.10
C LEU A 470 -2.76 23.91 16.38
N GLU A 471 -4.01 23.69 16.84
CA GLU A 471 -4.96 22.88 16.09
C GLU A 471 -5.48 23.70 14.90
N LEU A 472 -5.18 23.19 13.69
CA LEU A 472 -5.47 23.88 12.43
C LEU A 472 -6.45 23.08 11.60
N ALA A 473 -7.61 23.66 11.32
CA ALA A 473 -8.61 23.11 10.41
C ALA A 473 -8.22 23.32 8.95
N CYS A 474 -8.35 22.29 8.13
CA CYS A 474 -8.17 22.36 6.69
C CYS A 474 -9.31 21.64 5.96
N CYS A 475 -9.64 22.06 4.74
CA CYS A 475 -10.64 21.37 3.90
C CYS A 475 -10.01 20.50 2.81
N ARG A 476 -8.69 20.46 2.72
CA ARG A 476 -7.91 19.66 1.77
C ARG A 476 -6.59 19.21 2.40
N PRO A 477 -5.97 18.16 1.86
CA PRO A 477 -4.63 17.79 2.30
C PRO A 477 -3.63 18.94 2.07
N LEU A 478 -2.86 19.27 3.09
CA LEU A 478 -1.79 20.27 3.00
C LEU A 478 -0.49 19.58 2.61
N GLY A 479 0.26 20.18 1.67
CA GLY A 479 1.61 19.76 1.32
C GLY A 479 2.62 20.01 2.47
N ASN A 480 3.79 19.36 2.42
CA ASN A 480 4.81 19.54 3.45
C ASN A 480 5.31 20.99 3.51
N GLU A 481 5.57 21.61 2.37
CA GLU A 481 5.97 23.03 2.30
C GLU A 481 4.91 23.98 2.85
N GLU A 482 3.63 23.69 2.58
CA GLU A 482 2.52 24.48 3.13
C GLU A 482 2.45 24.35 4.65
N ARG A 483 2.64 23.14 5.18
CA ARG A 483 2.67 22.89 6.63
C ARG A 483 3.82 23.60 7.31
N GLU A 484 5.01 23.54 6.73
CA GLU A 484 6.20 24.21 7.25
C GLU A 484 5.99 25.73 7.29
N ARG A 485 5.53 26.34 6.20
CA ARG A 485 5.23 27.79 6.14
C ARG A 485 4.16 28.22 7.16
N LEU A 486 3.09 27.43 7.31
CA LEU A 486 2.04 27.71 8.28
C LEU A 486 2.52 27.51 9.72
N ALA A 487 3.36 26.52 10.00
CA ALA A 487 3.97 26.30 11.31
C ALA A 487 4.93 27.44 11.69
N GLU A 488 5.74 27.90 10.73
CA GLU A 488 6.66 29.03 10.87
C GLU A 488 5.88 30.33 11.15
N ALA A 489 4.84 30.58 10.38
CA ALA A 489 3.99 31.77 10.57
C ALA A 489 3.25 31.76 11.90
N ALA A 490 2.83 30.59 12.39
CA ALA A 490 2.16 30.43 13.69
C ALA A 490 3.15 30.40 14.86
N GLY A 491 4.46 30.22 14.60
CA GLY A 491 5.49 30.06 15.65
C GLY A 491 5.31 28.81 16.53
N ARG A 492 4.53 27.82 16.08
CA ARG A 492 4.17 26.62 16.84
C ARG A 492 4.00 25.39 15.95
N PRO A 493 4.19 24.18 16.49
CA PRO A 493 3.84 22.95 15.79
C PRO A 493 2.34 22.93 15.44
N LEU A 494 2.00 22.29 14.31
CA LEU A 494 0.62 22.21 13.84
C LEU A 494 0.03 20.82 14.07
N GLN A 495 -1.15 20.76 14.66
CA GLN A 495 -2.01 19.59 14.69
C GLN A 495 -3.15 19.79 13.69
N ILE A 496 -3.15 19.02 12.61
CA ILE A 496 -4.08 19.23 11.50
C ILE A 496 -5.33 18.38 11.71
N CYS A 497 -6.50 19.00 11.54
CA CYS A 497 -7.78 18.32 11.45
C CYS A 497 -8.51 18.68 10.16
N LEU A 498 -9.40 17.80 9.72
CA LEU A 498 -10.22 18.01 8.53
C LEU A 498 -11.55 18.62 8.92
N VAL A 499 -12.00 19.59 8.11
CA VAL A 499 -13.28 20.29 8.30
C VAL A 499 -13.95 20.46 6.94
N PRO A 500 -15.28 20.36 6.82
CA PRO A 500 -15.98 20.62 5.57
C PRO A 500 -15.62 21.98 4.96
N ARG A 501 -15.53 22.03 3.63
CA ARG A 501 -15.19 23.25 2.89
C ARG A 501 -16.17 24.38 3.17
N SER A 502 -17.47 24.07 3.30
CA SER A 502 -18.49 25.02 3.67
C SER A 502 -18.23 25.66 5.04
N ASP A 503 -17.72 24.90 6.01
CA ASP A 503 -17.40 25.38 7.35
C ASP A 503 -16.22 26.36 7.34
N ILE A 504 -15.14 26.01 6.60
CA ILE A 504 -13.96 26.91 6.43
C ILE A 504 -14.36 28.20 5.72
N ALA A 505 -15.12 28.09 4.62
CA ALA A 505 -15.57 29.26 3.88
C ALA A 505 -16.44 30.21 4.76
N PHE A 506 -17.31 29.63 5.60
CA PHE A 506 -18.11 30.37 6.54
C PHE A 506 -17.26 31.06 7.63
N ALA A 507 -16.27 30.34 8.20
CA ALA A 507 -15.40 30.88 9.22
C ALA A 507 -14.52 32.02 8.70
N LEU A 508 -13.91 31.86 7.52
CA LEU A 508 -13.10 32.91 6.88
C LEU A 508 -13.90 34.16 6.56
N ARG A 509 -15.16 34.01 6.15
CA ARG A 509 -16.04 35.14 5.94
C ARG A 509 -16.32 35.89 7.24
N ARG A 510 -16.65 35.17 8.32
CA ARG A 510 -16.93 35.77 9.64
C ARG A 510 -15.69 36.48 10.21
N ALA A 511 -14.50 35.89 10.00
CA ALA A 511 -13.24 36.52 10.40
C ALA A 511 -13.01 37.86 9.70
N ARG A 512 -13.37 37.96 8.42
CA ARG A 512 -13.26 39.19 7.65
C ARG A 512 -14.27 40.25 8.11
N ASP A 513 -15.50 39.86 8.40
CA ASP A 513 -16.58 40.81 8.78
C ASP A 513 -16.38 41.37 10.21
N GLY A 514 -15.25 41.03 10.87
CA GLY A 514 -14.90 41.51 12.21
C GLY A 514 -15.80 41.00 13.34
N ASP A 515 -16.52 39.93 13.07
CA ASP A 515 -17.51 39.32 13.97
C ASP A 515 -16.92 38.31 14.96
N LEU A 516 -15.61 38.07 14.90
CA LEU A 516 -14.89 37.17 15.79
C LEU A 516 -14.41 37.91 17.04
N GLY A 517 -14.61 37.30 18.21
CA GLY A 517 -14.11 37.83 19.49
C GLY A 517 -14.93 38.94 20.14
N LYS A 518 -16.07 39.34 19.59
CA LYS A 518 -16.98 40.32 20.26
C LYS A 518 -17.92 39.59 21.21
N PRO A 519 -18.15 40.13 22.45
CA PRO A 519 -19.12 39.56 23.37
C PRO A 519 -20.53 39.63 22.75
N ARG A 520 -21.31 38.56 22.81
CA ARG A 520 -22.51 38.38 22.04
C ARG A 520 -23.79 38.32 22.83
N ARG A 521 -24.87 38.86 22.18
CA ARG A 521 -26.22 38.38 22.42
C ARG A 521 -26.32 36.90 22.10
N GLN A 522 -27.04 36.11 22.91
CA GLN A 522 -27.16 34.65 22.74
C GLN A 522 -27.55 34.33 21.30
N PRO A 523 -26.84 33.37 20.65
CA PRO A 523 -27.21 32.96 19.29
C PRO A 523 -28.63 32.44 19.23
N LEU A 524 -29.34 32.74 18.12
CA LEU A 524 -30.73 32.32 17.93
C LEU A 524 -30.93 30.82 18.16
N GLY A 525 -30.01 29.99 17.68
CA GLY A 525 -30.09 28.56 17.88
C GLY A 525 -30.02 28.12 19.34
N GLN A 526 -29.21 28.79 20.18
CA GLN A 526 -29.17 28.52 21.62
C GLN A 526 -30.45 28.99 22.35
N LEU A 527 -31.05 30.11 21.90
CA LEU A 527 -32.34 30.55 22.40
C LEU A 527 -33.44 29.54 22.08
N LEU A 528 -33.46 29.03 20.83
CA LEU A 528 -34.46 28.05 20.38
C LEU A 528 -34.28 26.68 21.09
N LEU A 529 -33.03 26.27 21.40
CA LEU A 529 -32.79 25.11 22.23
C LEU A 529 -33.26 25.29 23.67
N ARG A 530 -32.91 26.43 24.28
CA ARG A 530 -33.31 26.75 25.66
C ARG A 530 -34.84 26.84 25.82
N ASP A 531 -35.50 27.39 24.84
CA ASP A 531 -36.95 27.53 24.83
C ASP A 531 -37.68 26.26 24.35
N GLY A 532 -36.93 25.15 24.09
CA GLY A 532 -37.47 23.83 23.73
C GLY A 532 -38.11 23.78 22.33
N LEU A 533 -37.90 24.80 21.51
CA LEU A 533 -38.46 24.91 20.16
C LEU A 533 -37.72 24.08 19.12
N LEU A 534 -36.47 23.70 19.39
CA LEU A 534 -35.66 22.83 18.57
C LEU A 534 -34.89 21.84 19.43
N SER A 535 -34.66 20.63 18.92
CA SER A 535 -33.67 19.69 19.50
C SER A 535 -32.26 20.02 19.01
N GLU A 536 -31.22 19.54 19.72
CA GLU A 536 -29.82 19.66 19.28
C GLU A 536 -29.60 19.06 17.88
N GLU A 537 -30.27 17.96 17.59
CA GLU A 537 -30.21 17.31 16.29
C GLU A 537 -30.84 18.16 15.17
N GLN A 538 -31.99 18.77 15.44
CA GLN A 538 -32.66 19.69 14.52
C GLN A 538 -31.84 20.96 14.30
N LEU A 539 -31.24 21.53 15.33
CA LEU A 539 -30.35 22.69 15.21
C LEU A 539 -29.10 22.34 14.39
N THR A 540 -28.49 21.21 14.68
CA THR A 540 -27.31 20.73 13.92
C THR A 540 -27.66 20.53 12.45
N ARG A 541 -28.83 19.96 12.16
CA ARG A 541 -29.32 19.77 10.78
C ARG A 541 -29.58 21.10 10.08
N ALA A 542 -30.21 22.05 10.76
CA ALA A 542 -30.49 23.38 10.22
C ALA A 542 -29.19 24.16 9.94
N LEU A 543 -28.23 24.12 10.85
CA LEU A 543 -26.91 24.74 10.66
C LEU A 543 -26.15 24.13 9.50
N ARG A 544 -26.21 22.80 9.32
CA ARG A 544 -25.62 22.11 8.15
C ARG A 544 -26.27 22.58 6.84
N LEU A 545 -27.60 22.73 6.80
CA LEU A 545 -28.31 23.21 5.61
C LEU A 545 -27.95 24.66 5.30
N GLN A 546 -27.87 25.53 6.31
CA GLN A 546 -27.46 26.92 6.16
C GLN A 546 -26.04 27.05 5.59
N ARG A 547 -25.11 26.24 6.07
CA ARG A 547 -23.72 26.22 5.59
C ARG A 547 -23.59 25.70 4.16
N ARG A 548 -24.38 24.67 3.79
CA ARG A 548 -24.40 24.08 2.44
C ARG A 548 -24.89 25.02 1.34
N ALA A 549 -25.75 25.94 1.67
CA ALA A 549 -26.29 26.90 0.71
C ALA A 549 -25.32 28.00 0.31
N TYR A 550 -24.26 28.21 1.11
CA TYR A 550 -23.27 29.23 0.83
C TYR A 550 -22.21 28.74 -0.17
N LEU A 551 -22.20 29.35 -1.36
CA LEU A 551 -21.15 29.17 -2.37
C LEU A 551 -20.29 30.44 -2.43
N PRO A 552 -18.93 30.32 -2.31
CA PRO A 552 -18.04 31.46 -2.54
C PRO A 552 -18.18 32.03 -3.96
N LEU A 553 -18.08 33.35 -4.09
CA LEU A 553 -18.21 34.06 -5.37
C LEU A 553 -17.30 33.48 -6.46
N GLY A 554 -16.03 33.23 -6.14
CA GLY A 554 -15.06 32.63 -7.07
C GLY A 554 -15.52 31.29 -7.65
N GLN A 555 -16.25 30.50 -6.88
CA GLN A 555 -16.80 29.23 -7.37
C GLN A 555 -18.01 29.38 -8.26
N ILE A 556 -18.82 30.41 -8.02
CA ILE A 556 -19.93 30.75 -8.92
C ILE A 556 -19.37 31.19 -10.25
N LEU A 557 -18.31 32.01 -10.25
CA LEU A 557 -17.64 32.47 -11.46
C LEU A 557 -17.01 31.32 -12.26
N LEU A 558 -16.35 30.38 -11.58
CA LEU A 558 -15.82 29.15 -12.21
C LEU A 558 -16.93 28.28 -12.82
N ARG A 559 -18.04 28.06 -12.09
CA ARG A 559 -19.20 27.29 -12.59
C ARG A 559 -19.84 27.90 -13.83
N ARG A 560 -19.88 29.21 -13.89
CA ARG A 560 -20.40 29.94 -15.04
C ARG A 560 -19.40 30.01 -16.20
N GLY A 561 -18.20 29.48 -16.04
CA GLY A 561 -17.13 29.53 -17.05
C GLY A 561 -16.61 30.93 -17.31
N LEU A 562 -16.83 31.87 -16.37
CA LEU A 562 -16.41 33.27 -16.49
C LEU A 562 -14.92 33.44 -16.15
N LEU A 563 -14.33 32.50 -15.44
CA LEU A 563 -12.90 32.42 -15.09
C LEU A 563 -12.43 30.99 -15.17
N THR A 564 -11.17 30.81 -15.50
CA THR A 564 -10.44 29.56 -15.30
C THR A 564 -9.92 29.48 -13.87
N ARG A 565 -9.53 28.29 -13.42
CA ARG A 565 -8.97 28.09 -12.08
C ARG A 565 -7.67 28.88 -11.90
N ALA A 566 -6.80 28.89 -12.92
CA ALA A 566 -5.55 29.62 -12.90
C ALA A 566 -5.76 31.12 -12.74
N GLU A 567 -6.70 31.70 -13.49
CA GLU A 567 -7.06 33.12 -13.38
C GLU A 567 -7.67 33.48 -12.01
N LEU A 568 -8.47 32.59 -11.44
CA LEU A 568 -9.03 32.81 -10.11
C LEU A 568 -7.94 32.74 -9.03
N ASP A 569 -7.04 31.76 -9.09
CA ASP A 569 -5.96 31.58 -8.13
C ASP A 569 -4.97 32.75 -8.21
N GLU A 570 -4.63 33.22 -9.43
CA GLU A 570 -3.83 34.42 -9.65
C GLU A 570 -4.52 35.68 -9.11
N ALA A 571 -5.79 35.86 -9.41
CA ALA A 571 -6.57 37.00 -8.92
C ALA A 571 -6.69 37.02 -7.38
N ILE A 572 -6.85 35.86 -6.75
CA ILE A 572 -6.84 35.73 -5.29
C ILE A 572 -5.49 36.13 -4.72
N LEU A 573 -4.40 35.66 -5.32
CA LEU A 573 -3.03 35.94 -4.89
C LEU A 573 -2.69 37.42 -4.99
N LEU A 574 -3.04 38.05 -6.09
CA LEU A 574 -2.82 39.48 -6.32
C LEU A 574 -3.74 40.38 -5.48
N CYS A 575 -5.02 40.03 -5.38
CA CYS A 575 -5.98 40.74 -4.53
C CYS A 575 -5.58 40.68 -3.03
N THR A 576 -4.89 39.63 -2.60
CA THR A 576 -4.41 39.49 -1.22
C THR A 576 -3.09 40.22 -0.96
N ALA A 577 -2.25 40.39 -1.99
CA ALA A 577 -0.95 41.04 -1.86
C ALA A 577 -1.03 42.58 -1.93
N GLU A 578 -1.99 43.11 -2.69
CA GLU A 578 -2.00 44.54 -3.04
C GLU A 578 -3.06 45.38 -2.31
N THR A 579 -4.21 44.81 -1.86
CA THR A 579 -5.27 45.63 -1.29
C THR A 579 -6.27 44.85 -0.39
N ASP A 580 -6.91 45.57 0.56
CA ASP A 580 -8.07 45.14 1.34
C ASP A 580 -9.38 45.12 0.52
N ARG A 581 -9.30 44.99 -0.80
CA ARG A 581 -10.43 45.09 -1.74
C ARG A 581 -11.14 43.76 -1.94
N TRP A 582 -12.40 43.84 -2.37
CA TRP A 582 -13.22 42.67 -2.66
C TRP A 582 -12.75 41.99 -3.95
N LEU A 583 -12.61 40.66 -3.94
CA LEU A 583 -12.23 39.88 -5.12
C LEU A 583 -13.09 40.22 -6.35
N GLY A 584 -14.40 40.39 -6.18
CA GLY A 584 -15.29 40.72 -7.28
C GLY A 584 -14.99 42.09 -7.92
N GLU A 585 -14.68 43.11 -7.12
CA GLU A 585 -14.30 44.45 -7.61
C GLU A 585 -12.95 44.43 -8.28
N PHE A 586 -11.98 43.69 -7.70
CA PHE A 586 -10.66 43.48 -8.26
C PHE A 586 -10.71 42.80 -9.64
N LEU A 587 -11.58 41.80 -9.80
CA LEU A 587 -11.77 41.10 -11.08
C LEU A 587 -12.39 41.99 -12.16
N VAL A 588 -13.32 42.89 -11.76
CA VAL A 588 -13.92 43.87 -12.67
C VAL A 588 -12.90 44.94 -13.09
N GLU A 589 -12.12 45.47 -12.17
CA GLU A 589 -11.07 46.45 -12.47
C GLU A 589 -10.01 45.93 -13.42
N ARG A 590 -9.68 44.65 -13.29
CA ARG A 590 -8.73 43.98 -14.22
C ARG A 590 -9.39 43.54 -15.54
N GLY A 591 -10.67 43.74 -15.71
CA GLY A 591 -11.38 43.36 -16.93
C GLY A 591 -11.57 41.83 -17.09
N ALA A 592 -11.32 41.05 -16.03
CA ALA A 592 -11.49 39.58 -16.07
C ALA A 592 -12.98 39.21 -16.10
N ILE A 593 -13.84 40.02 -15.49
CA ILE A 593 -15.31 39.92 -15.57
C ILE A 593 -15.94 41.30 -15.72
N THR A 594 -17.14 41.35 -16.29
CA THR A 594 -17.91 42.61 -16.36
C THR A 594 -18.67 42.87 -15.07
N ARG A 595 -19.06 44.13 -14.82
CA ARG A 595 -19.91 44.50 -13.66
C ARG A 595 -21.23 43.72 -13.63
N ALA A 596 -21.85 43.55 -14.80
CA ALA A 596 -23.11 42.81 -14.92
C ALA A 596 -22.92 41.31 -14.52
N GLN A 597 -21.83 40.70 -14.94
CA GLN A 597 -21.51 39.33 -14.57
C GLN A 597 -21.23 39.17 -13.05
N LEU A 598 -20.60 40.18 -12.44
CA LEU A 598 -20.41 40.21 -10.99
C LEU A 598 -21.77 40.32 -10.26
N ASP A 599 -22.64 41.24 -10.70
CA ASP A 599 -23.94 41.46 -10.07
C ASP A 599 -24.85 40.23 -10.19
N GLU A 600 -24.81 39.52 -11.32
CA GLU A 600 -25.53 38.26 -11.50
C GLU A 600 -24.97 37.14 -10.60
N ALA A 601 -23.65 37.02 -10.47
CA ALA A 601 -23.03 36.02 -9.61
C ALA A 601 -23.30 36.28 -8.12
N LEU A 602 -23.35 37.57 -7.72
CA LEU A 602 -23.72 37.97 -6.37
C LEU A 602 -25.22 37.74 -6.10
N ALA A 603 -26.09 37.99 -7.09
CA ALA A 603 -27.52 37.69 -6.99
C ALA A 603 -27.75 36.17 -6.84
N GLU A 604 -27.03 35.34 -7.58
CA GLU A 604 -27.08 33.88 -7.42
C GLU A 604 -26.62 33.47 -6.01
N GLN A 605 -25.52 34.03 -5.51
CA GLN A 605 -25.03 33.77 -4.17
C GLN A 605 -26.08 34.11 -3.10
N LEU A 606 -26.72 35.28 -3.22
CA LEU A 606 -27.78 35.74 -2.32
C LEU A 606 -29.04 34.89 -2.42
N SER A 607 -29.46 34.50 -3.63
CA SER A 607 -30.66 33.68 -3.84
C SER A 607 -30.54 32.30 -3.21
N ARG A 608 -29.35 31.71 -3.26
CA ARG A 608 -29.06 30.42 -2.63
C ARG A 608 -29.07 30.50 -1.10
N THR A 609 -28.66 31.65 -0.53
CA THR A 609 -28.67 31.89 0.92
C THR A 609 -30.06 32.21 1.46
N ARG A 610 -30.95 32.78 0.62
CA ARG A 610 -32.34 33.16 1.01
C ARG A 610 -33.37 32.03 0.89
N ARG A 611 -33.04 30.90 0.22
CA ARG A 611 -33.94 29.76 0.05
C ARG A 611 -33.91 28.78 1.23
N ILE A 612 -33.27 29.14 2.32
CA ILE A 612 -33.21 28.42 3.59
C ILE A 612 -33.84 29.30 4.66
#